data_2c5b434a1456d8e10fc82e1cd21a0928
#
_entry.id   2c5b434a1456d8e10fc82e1cd21a0928
#
_cell.length_a   1.000
_cell.length_b   1.000
_cell.length_c   1.000
_cell.angle_alpha   90.00
_cell.angle_beta   90.00
_cell.angle_gamma   90.00
#
_symmetry.space_group_name_H-M   'P 1'
#
loop_
_entity.id
_entity.type
_entity.pdbx_description
1 polymer ?
#
loop_
_entity_poly.entity_id
_entity_poly.type
_entity_poly.pdbx_seq_one_letter_code
_entity_poly.pdbx_strand_id
1 'polypeptide(L)'
;MRVLRRTWFTIDTDDVRHVPSNQGHPTRSKTDETLPLVSQQFRDGMERLASWLHGHEHLVTLFVIADQCESEEFVQMMNDLCSTVGERITSGCHGLHHRSWSAWPEDREAFARDLETSVSILKQHFSQHFKPWFRAPAGYVASWMIPVLVKQGFTVDSSINPSWLVNRKYGKGESWKSVQATVHATSMVERPWLSLIHI
;
A
#
# COMPACT_ATOMS: atom_id res chain seq x y z
N MET A 1 9.75 23.89 -23.47
CA MET A 1 9.44 23.73 -22.05
C MET A 1 9.90 22.32 -21.63
N ARG A 2 10.92 22.20 -20.78
CA ARG A 2 11.37 20.90 -20.28
C ARG A 2 10.33 20.43 -19.26
N VAL A 3 9.56 19.39 -19.56
CA VAL A 3 8.67 18.75 -18.58
C VAL A 3 9.58 18.12 -17.52
N LEU A 4 9.62 18.72 -16.34
CA LEU A 4 10.31 18.14 -15.20
C LEU A 4 9.52 16.86 -14.82
N ARG A 5 10.12 15.70 -15.11
CA ARG A 5 9.59 14.42 -14.62
C ARG A 5 9.83 14.36 -13.12
N ARG A 6 8.78 14.54 -12.33
CA ARG A 6 8.85 14.40 -10.88
C ARG A 6 8.87 12.91 -10.55
N THR A 7 9.87 12.48 -9.79
CA THR A 7 9.90 11.15 -9.20
C THR A 7 8.93 11.10 -8.02
N TRP A 8 8.13 10.06 -7.95
CA TRP A 8 7.23 9.78 -6.83
C TRP A 8 7.81 8.62 -6.03
N PHE A 9 8.23 8.89 -4.81
CA PHE A 9 8.71 7.87 -3.90
C PHE A 9 7.54 7.28 -3.14
N THR A 10 7.48 5.96 -3.12
CA THR A 10 6.46 5.22 -2.39
C THR A 10 7.11 4.13 -1.56
N ILE A 11 6.60 3.93 -0.36
CA ILE A 11 7.09 2.94 0.59
C ILE A 11 5.87 2.20 1.14
N ASP A 12 5.91 0.89 1.15
CA ASP A 12 4.93 0.05 1.85
C ASP A 12 5.39 -0.08 3.30
N THR A 13 4.47 0.00 4.26
CA THR A 13 4.80 -0.06 5.69
C THR A 13 4.89 -1.49 6.22
N ASP A 14 5.22 -2.44 5.35
CA ASP A 14 5.36 -3.85 5.73
C ASP A 14 6.42 -3.99 6.83
N ASP A 15 6.08 -4.74 7.86
CA ASP A 15 7.01 -5.12 8.92
C ASP A 15 7.28 -6.63 8.86
N VAL A 16 8.14 -7.14 9.69
CA VAL A 16 8.56 -8.56 9.76
C VAL A 16 7.38 -9.52 9.84
N ARG A 17 6.27 -9.11 10.47
CA ARG A 17 5.04 -9.90 10.56
C ARG A 17 4.29 -10.02 9.23
N HIS A 18 4.55 -9.12 8.26
CA HIS A 18 3.88 -9.07 6.95
C HIS A 18 4.67 -9.78 5.84
N VAL A 19 5.92 -10.17 6.09
CA VAL A 19 6.72 -10.86 5.06
C VAL A 19 6.18 -12.27 4.79
N PRO A 20 6.30 -12.77 3.55
CA PRO A 20 5.71 -14.05 3.13
C PRO A 20 6.14 -15.25 3.97
N SER A 21 7.36 -15.26 4.52
CA SER A 21 7.84 -16.34 5.40
C SER A 21 7.03 -16.44 6.71
N ASN A 22 6.52 -15.33 7.21
CA ASN A 22 5.79 -15.22 8.46
C ASN A 22 4.28 -15.29 8.26
N GLN A 23 3.77 -14.69 7.21
CA GLN A 23 2.36 -14.78 6.83
C GLN A 23 2.01 -16.06 6.08
N GLY A 24 3.01 -16.73 5.50
CA GLY A 24 2.84 -17.78 4.51
C GLY A 24 2.48 -17.24 3.13
N HIS A 25 3.29 -17.58 2.16
CA HIS A 25 3.18 -17.14 0.76
C HIS A 25 2.10 -17.90 -0.01
N PRO A 26 1.49 -17.26 -0.97
CA PRO A 26 1.09 -15.84 -1.11
C PRO A 26 -0.35 -15.63 -0.67
N THR A 27 -0.95 -16.72 -0.21
CA THR A 27 -2.39 -16.86 -0.02
C THR A 27 -2.80 -16.79 1.44
N ARG A 28 -1.87 -16.69 2.35
CA ARG A 28 -2.16 -16.55 3.78
C ARG A 28 -2.42 -15.08 4.10
N SER A 29 -3.52 -14.89 4.79
CA SER A 29 -3.88 -13.60 5.39
C SER A 29 -3.76 -13.63 6.92
N LYS A 30 -3.20 -14.71 7.48
CA LYS A 30 -3.03 -14.84 8.93
C LYS A 30 -1.63 -14.39 9.30
N THR A 31 -1.56 -13.38 10.15
CA THR A 31 -0.33 -12.86 10.72
C THR A 31 0.19 -13.80 11.81
N ASP A 32 1.49 -13.88 12.00
CA ASP A 32 2.09 -14.55 13.14
C ASP A 32 1.96 -13.65 14.37
N GLU A 33 1.03 -14.00 15.26
CA GLU A 33 0.70 -13.23 16.47
C GLU A 33 1.83 -13.24 17.51
N THR A 34 2.84 -14.10 17.34
CA THR A 34 4.02 -14.13 18.23
C THR A 34 5.02 -13.01 17.93
N LEU A 35 4.91 -12.40 16.76
CA LEU A 35 5.77 -11.29 16.36
C LEU A 35 5.28 -9.96 16.95
N PRO A 36 6.20 -9.04 17.26
CA PRO A 36 5.82 -7.73 17.78
C PRO A 36 4.98 -6.95 16.75
N LEU A 37 4.07 -6.10 17.23
CA LEU A 37 3.29 -5.20 16.39
C LEU A 37 4.18 -4.23 15.61
N VAL A 38 5.29 -3.80 16.24
CA VAL A 38 6.34 -2.98 15.62
C VAL A 38 7.70 -3.63 15.93
N SER A 39 8.42 -4.02 14.87
CA SER A 39 9.75 -4.61 15.03
C SER A 39 10.84 -3.54 15.23
N GLN A 40 12.00 -3.96 15.73
CA GLN A 40 13.16 -3.06 15.81
C GLN A 40 13.61 -2.60 14.42
N GLN A 41 13.55 -3.50 13.41
CA GLN A 41 13.88 -3.16 12.03
C GLN A 41 12.98 -2.05 11.48
N PHE A 42 11.69 -2.10 11.81
CA PHE A 42 10.74 -1.07 11.40
C PHE A 42 11.06 0.27 12.05
N ARG A 43 11.34 0.30 13.37
CA ARG A 43 11.76 1.51 14.09
C ARG A 43 12.99 2.15 13.45
N ASP A 44 14.04 1.35 13.27
CA ASP A 44 15.29 1.81 12.66
C ASP A 44 15.05 2.34 11.22
N GLY A 45 14.18 1.69 10.48
CA GLY A 45 13.76 2.11 9.13
C GLY A 45 13.07 3.46 9.14
N MET A 46 12.12 3.68 10.05
CA MET A 46 11.37 4.93 10.17
C MET A 46 12.26 6.09 10.62
N GLU A 47 13.19 5.86 11.56
CA GLU A 47 14.17 6.87 11.98
C GLU A 47 15.08 7.30 10.82
N ARG A 48 15.58 6.34 10.05
CA ARG A 48 16.40 6.61 8.85
C ARG A 48 15.61 7.35 7.78
N LEU A 49 14.34 6.98 7.57
CA LEU A 49 13.45 7.66 6.64
C LEU A 49 13.22 9.12 7.07
N ALA A 50 12.92 9.35 8.34
CA ALA A 50 12.75 10.69 8.89
C ALA A 50 14.00 11.55 8.70
N SER A 51 15.17 11.01 9.02
CA SER A 51 16.45 11.67 8.83
C SER A 51 16.73 12.00 7.35
N TRP A 52 16.45 11.06 6.45
CA TRP A 52 16.62 11.27 5.01
C TRP A 52 15.68 12.35 4.48
N LEU A 53 14.40 12.33 4.88
CA LEU A 53 13.41 13.32 4.48
C LEU A 53 13.70 14.72 5.03
N HIS A 54 14.36 14.81 6.19
CA HIS A 54 14.81 16.10 6.73
C HIS A 54 15.84 16.78 5.80
N GLY A 55 16.73 15.99 5.20
CA GLY A 55 17.77 16.49 4.29
C GLY A 55 17.35 16.62 2.82
N HIS A 56 16.13 16.23 2.45
CA HIS A 56 15.69 16.17 1.06
C HIS A 56 14.25 16.66 0.88
N GLU A 57 13.99 17.38 -0.22
CA GLU A 57 12.66 17.91 -0.55
C GLU A 57 11.81 16.96 -1.41
N HIS A 58 11.85 15.65 -1.12
CA HIS A 58 11.08 14.68 -1.88
C HIS A 58 9.65 14.53 -1.34
N LEU A 59 8.71 14.27 -2.26
CA LEU A 59 7.36 13.86 -1.93
C LEU A 59 7.35 12.35 -1.75
N VAL A 60 6.79 11.89 -0.64
CA VAL A 60 6.73 10.46 -0.30
C VAL A 60 5.30 10.05 0.02
N THR A 61 4.90 8.88 -0.45
CA THR A 61 3.66 8.23 -0.02
C THR A 61 3.98 6.95 0.72
N LEU A 62 3.45 6.84 1.93
CA LEU A 62 3.47 5.58 2.69
C LEU A 62 2.15 4.85 2.45
N PHE A 63 2.21 3.64 1.90
CA PHE A 63 1.05 2.76 1.82
C PHE A 63 0.97 1.96 3.11
N VAL A 64 -0.04 2.29 3.92
CA VAL A 64 -0.19 1.84 5.30
C VAL A 64 -1.13 0.65 5.36
N ILE A 65 -0.73 -0.40 6.06
CA ILE A 65 -1.59 -1.51 6.45
C ILE A 65 -2.41 -1.05 7.66
N ALA A 66 -3.72 -1.02 7.54
CA ALA A 66 -4.56 -0.33 8.50
C ALA A 66 -4.53 -0.94 9.91
N ASP A 67 -4.37 -2.27 10.05
CA ASP A 67 -4.26 -2.95 11.35
C ASP A 67 -2.99 -2.59 12.12
N GLN A 68 -1.96 -2.01 11.49
CA GLN A 68 -0.80 -1.48 12.21
C GLN A 68 -1.18 -0.35 13.17
N CYS A 69 -2.30 0.33 12.90
CA CYS A 69 -2.83 1.37 13.78
C CYS A 69 -3.38 0.84 15.12
N GLU A 70 -3.46 -0.48 15.32
CA GLU A 70 -3.68 -1.10 16.64
C GLU A 70 -2.51 -0.84 17.60
N SER A 71 -1.33 -0.53 17.06
CA SER A 71 -0.17 -0.13 17.82
C SER A 71 -0.12 1.38 18.03
N GLU A 72 -0.26 1.83 19.29
CA GLU A 72 -0.07 3.25 19.64
C GLU A 72 1.33 3.75 19.23
N GLU A 73 2.33 2.88 19.36
CA GLU A 73 3.71 3.18 18.96
C GLU A 73 3.81 3.46 17.45
N PHE A 74 3.18 2.62 16.61
CA PHE A 74 3.14 2.84 15.16
C PHE A 74 2.47 4.17 14.82
N VAL A 75 1.32 4.44 15.44
CA VAL A 75 0.56 5.68 15.21
C VAL A 75 1.40 6.90 15.61
N GLN A 76 2.10 6.83 16.75
CA GLN A 76 2.97 7.92 17.21
C GLN A 76 4.11 8.17 16.24
N MET A 77 4.83 7.13 15.79
CA MET A 77 5.93 7.24 14.83
C MET A 77 5.48 7.86 13.51
N MET A 78 4.30 7.47 13.01
CA MET A 78 3.72 8.03 11.79
C MET A 78 3.36 9.51 11.97
N ASN A 79 2.77 9.89 13.11
CA ASN A 79 2.40 11.27 13.41
C ASN A 79 3.64 12.17 13.59
N ASP A 80 4.68 11.66 14.24
CA ASP A 80 5.96 12.37 14.39
C ASP A 80 6.60 12.62 13.02
N LEU A 81 6.60 11.62 12.15
CA LEU A 81 7.07 11.76 10.77
C LEU A 81 6.24 12.79 10.00
N CYS A 82 4.91 12.70 10.07
CA CYS A 82 4.00 13.66 9.44
C CYS A 82 4.24 15.09 9.94
N SER A 83 4.44 15.27 11.24
CA SER A 83 4.71 16.56 11.85
C SER A 83 6.06 17.17 11.40
N THR A 84 7.07 16.30 11.25
CA THR A 84 8.42 16.71 10.83
C THR A 84 8.48 17.06 9.34
N VAL A 85 7.80 16.31 8.51
CA VAL A 85 7.90 16.38 7.03
C VAL A 85 6.79 17.26 6.44
N GLY A 86 5.67 17.41 7.13
CA GLY A 86 4.54 18.22 6.72
C GLY A 86 3.84 17.69 5.44
N GLU A 87 3.45 18.61 4.55
CA GLU A 87 2.70 18.29 3.33
C GLU A 87 3.46 17.42 2.32
N ARG A 88 4.75 17.18 2.52
CA ARG A 88 5.57 16.34 1.62
C ARG A 88 5.30 14.86 1.81
N ILE A 89 4.62 14.47 2.89
CA ILE A 89 4.25 13.09 3.14
C ILE A 89 2.75 12.90 2.98
N THR A 90 2.37 11.78 2.36
CA THR A 90 0.99 11.32 2.27
C THR A 90 0.90 9.88 2.72
N SER A 91 -0.26 9.48 3.25
CA SER A 91 -0.58 8.08 3.50
C SER A 91 -1.62 7.59 2.49
N GLY A 92 -1.40 6.40 1.96
CA GLY A 92 -2.34 5.62 1.16
C GLY A 92 -2.71 4.33 1.88
N CYS A 93 -3.63 3.57 1.31
CA CYS A 93 -4.11 2.30 1.87
C CYS A 93 -3.34 1.11 1.28
N HIS A 94 -2.82 0.23 2.15
CA HIS A 94 -2.19 -1.05 1.79
C HIS A 94 -3.02 -2.27 2.25
N GLY A 95 -4.34 -2.08 2.34
CA GLY A 95 -5.29 -3.07 2.85
C GLY A 95 -5.45 -3.03 4.37
N LEU A 96 -6.31 -3.93 4.88
CA LEU A 96 -6.58 -4.04 6.32
C LEU A 96 -5.54 -4.90 7.03
N HIS A 97 -5.32 -6.12 6.53
CA HIS A 97 -4.46 -7.14 7.14
C HIS A 97 -3.37 -7.65 6.18
N HIS A 98 -2.91 -6.84 5.23
CA HIS A 98 -1.94 -7.24 4.20
C HIS A 98 -2.36 -8.47 3.39
N ARG A 99 -3.66 -8.65 3.13
CA ARG A 99 -4.20 -9.80 2.40
C ARG A 99 -3.98 -9.67 0.90
N SER A 100 -3.40 -10.71 0.29
CA SER A 100 -3.19 -10.81 -1.16
C SER A 100 -4.48 -11.24 -1.88
N TRP A 101 -5.45 -10.32 -2.01
CA TRP A 101 -6.82 -10.61 -2.44
C TRP A 101 -6.94 -11.34 -3.77
N SER A 102 -6.14 -11.00 -4.79
CA SER A 102 -6.21 -11.68 -6.10
C SER A 102 -5.65 -13.09 -6.11
N ALA A 103 -4.98 -13.53 -5.03
CA ALA A 103 -4.55 -14.91 -4.87
C ALA A 103 -5.67 -15.85 -4.36
N TRP A 104 -6.80 -15.30 -3.92
CA TRP A 104 -7.98 -15.99 -3.42
C TRP A 104 -9.11 -15.92 -4.45
N PRO A 105 -10.13 -16.79 -4.34
CA PRO A 105 -11.36 -16.61 -5.10
C PRO A 105 -11.93 -15.21 -4.91
N GLU A 106 -12.54 -14.68 -5.97
CA GLU A 106 -13.17 -13.36 -5.96
C GLU A 106 -14.23 -13.28 -4.85
N ASP A 107 -14.08 -12.28 -3.96
CA ASP A 107 -15.03 -11.92 -2.91
C ASP A 107 -15.11 -10.39 -2.79
N ARG A 108 -15.95 -9.80 -3.63
CA ARG A 108 -16.10 -8.34 -3.73
C ARG A 108 -16.66 -7.72 -2.45
N GLU A 109 -17.54 -8.44 -1.76
CA GLU A 109 -18.19 -7.93 -0.55
C GLU A 109 -17.19 -7.91 0.62
N ALA A 110 -16.44 -8.99 0.83
CA ALA A 110 -15.42 -9.00 1.86
C ALA A 110 -14.32 -7.97 1.58
N PHE A 111 -13.86 -7.85 0.33
CA PHE A 111 -12.89 -6.83 -0.06
C PHE A 111 -13.41 -5.40 0.19
N ALA A 112 -14.69 -5.13 -0.13
CA ALA A 112 -15.30 -3.83 0.12
C ALA A 112 -15.35 -3.50 1.61
N ARG A 113 -15.71 -4.47 2.47
CA ARG A 113 -15.72 -4.29 3.94
C ARG A 113 -14.31 -4.01 4.49
N ASP A 114 -13.30 -4.75 4.02
CA ASP A 114 -11.91 -4.52 4.42
C ASP A 114 -11.44 -3.11 4.04
N LEU A 115 -11.80 -2.64 2.84
CA LEU A 115 -11.45 -1.29 2.38
C LEU A 115 -12.16 -0.22 3.21
N GLU A 116 -13.44 -0.38 3.50
CA GLU A 116 -14.23 0.54 4.31
C GLU A 116 -13.63 0.68 5.71
N THR A 117 -13.31 -0.44 6.35
CA THR A 117 -12.63 -0.47 7.65
C THR A 117 -11.27 0.20 7.58
N SER A 118 -10.45 -0.14 6.57
CA SER A 118 -9.12 0.46 6.38
C SER A 118 -9.20 1.97 6.23
N VAL A 119 -10.10 2.47 5.39
CA VAL A 119 -10.28 3.92 5.16
C VAL A 119 -10.72 4.63 6.42
N SER A 120 -11.62 4.01 7.20
CA SER A 120 -12.08 4.56 8.48
C SER A 120 -10.91 4.73 9.46
N ILE A 121 -10.11 3.68 9.65
CA ILE A 121 -8.94 3.68 10.53
C ILE A 121 -7.91 4.74 10.07
N LEU A 122 -7.55 4.71 8.78
CA LEU A 122 -6.53 5.61 8.25
C LEU A 122 -6.97 7.09 8.31
N LYS A 123 -8.24 7.38 8.09
CA LYS A 123 -8.78 8.73 8.26
C LYS A 123 -8.81 9.16 9.73
N GLN A 124 -9.09 8.25 10.64
CA GLN A 124 -9.09 8.54 12.08
C GLN A 124 -7.71 9.00 12.55
N HIS A 125 -6.65 8.32 12.12
CA HIS A 125 -5.29 8.55 12.61
C HIS A 125 -4.50 9.56 11.77
N PHE A 126 -4.76 9.64 10.46
CA PHE A 126 -3.93 10.39 9.50
C PHE A 126 -4.76 11.32 8.59
N SER A 127 -5.89 11.85 9.05
CA SER A 127 -6.88 12.58 8.22
C SER A 127 -6.30 13.63 7.26
N GLN A 128 -5.31 14.41 7.70
CA GLN A 128 -4.69 15.48 6.90
C GLN A 128 -3.75 14.96 5.81
N HIS A 129 -3.15 13.81 6.05
CA HIS A 129 -2.16 13.18 5.16
C HIS A 129 -2.75 12.07 4.31
N PHE A 130 -3.91 11.51 4.70
CA PHE A 130 -4.56 10.43 3.98
C PHE A 130 -5.06 10.88 2.61
N LYS A 131 -4.70 10.09 1.60
CA LYS A 131 -5.25 10.19 0.25
C LYS A 131 -5.90 8.85 -0.14
N PRO A 132 -7.01 8.86 -0.88
CA PRO A 132 -7.68 7.65 -1.32
C PRO A 132 -6.89 6.98 -2.46
N TRP A 133 -5.67 6.58 -2.14
CA TRP A 133 -4.74 5.88 -3.00
C TRP A 133 -4.53 4.47 -2.46
N PHE A 134 -4.52 3.50 -3.34
CA PHE A 134 -4.44 2.09 -2.98
C PHE A 134 -3.20 1.44 -3.57
N ARG A 135 -2.63 0.51 -2.84
CA ARG A 135 -1.66 -0.46 -3.33
C ARG A 135 -2.01 -1.83 -2.77
N ALA A 136 -2.17 -2.80 -3.66
CA ALA A 136 -2.45 -4.17 -3.25
C ALA A 136 -1.24 -4.80 -2.58
N PRO A 137 -1.40 -5.47 -1.43
CA PRO A 137 -0.36 -6.25 -0.77
C PRO A 137 0.38 -7.16 -1.73
N ALA A 138 1.71 -7.08 -1.72
CA ALA A 138 2.62 -7.81 -2.59
C ALA A 138 2.29 -7.68 -4.10
N GLY A 139 1.53 -6.65 -4.53
CA GLY A 139 1.11 -6.44 -5.92
C GLY A 139 0.04 -7.41 -6.41
N TYR A 140 -0.71 -8.06 -5.50
CA TYR A 140 -1.82 -8.97 -5.83
C TYR A 140 -3.10 -8.19 -6.15
N VAL A 141 -3.22 -7.70 -7.37
CA VAL A 141 -4.37 -6.98 -7.90
C VAL A 141 -5.03 -7.76 -9.06
N ALA A 142 -6.34 -7.66 -9.19
CA ALA A 142 -7.11 -8.27 -10.29
C ALA A 142 -8.17 -7.27 -10.80
N SER A 143 -8.64 -7.48 -12.04
CA SER A 143 -9.60 -6.57 -12.69
C SER A 143 -10.88 -6.40 -11.87
N TRP A 144 -11.35 -7.44 -11.17
CA TRP A 144 -12.55 -7.37 -10.36
C TRP A 144 -12.43 -6.44 -9.14
N MET A 145 -11.21 -6.18 -8.67
CA MET A 145 -10.96 -5.28 -7.53
C MET A 145 -11.17 -3.81 -7.91
N ILE A 146 -10.91 -3.45 -9.16
CA ILE A 146 -10.94 -2.06 -9.62
C ILE A 146 -12.32 -1.39 -9.44
N PRO A 147 -13.44 -2.00 -9.87
CA PRO A 147 -14.77 -1.41 -9.63
C PRO A 147 -15.10 -1.23 -8.15
N VAL A 148 -14.59 -2.14 -7.28
CA VAL A 148 -14.78 -2.04 -5.83
C VAL A 148 -14.00 -0.85 -5.29
N LEU A 149 -12.73 -0.69 -5.67
CA LEU A 149 -11.91 0.46 -5.29
C LEU A 149 -12.56 1.79 -5.70
N VAL A 150 -13.04 1.88 -6.94
CA VAL A 150 -13.74 3.09 -7.44
C VAL A 150 -14.98 3.38 -6.60
N LYS A 151 -15.80 2.35 -6.31
CA LYS A 151 -17.00 2.50 -5.48
C LYS A 151 -16.68 2.97 -4.06
N GLN A 152 -15.54 2.57 -3.52
CA GLN A 152 -15.04 3.01 -2.21
C GLN A 152 -14.32 4.38 -2.25
N GLY A 153 -14.32 5.04 -3.41
CA GLY A 153 -13.79 6.39 -3.58
C GLY A 153 -12.27 6.48 -3.78
N PHE A 154 -11.60 5.37 -4.07
CA PHE A 154 -10.19 5.41 -4.42
C PHE A 154 -9.98 6.05 -5.79
N THR A 155 -8.95 6.89 -5.89
CA THR A 155 -8.64 7.69 -7.09
C THR A 155 -7.35 7.26 -7.79
N VAL A 156 -6.46 6.59 -7.06
CA VAL A 156 -5.19 6.06 -7.59
C VAL A 156 -5.03 4.61 -7.15
N ASP A 157 -4.67 3.75 -8.09
CA ASP A 157 -4.09 2.45 -7.82
C ASP A 157 -2.58 2.47 -8.15
N SER A 158 -1.78 1.85 -7.31
CA SER A 158 -0.34 1.69 -7.51
C SER A 158 0.10 0.24 -7.27
N SER A 159 -0.73 -0.69 -7.71
CA SER A 159 -0.50 -2.13 -7.47
C SER A 159 0.30 -2.79 -8.58
N ILE A 160 0.28 -2.24 -9.79
CA ILE A 160 0.92 -2.87 -10.94
C ILE A 160 2.44 -2.70 -10.88
N ASN A 161 3.14 -3.82 -10.83
CA ASN A 161 4.55 -3.88 -11.15
C ASN A 161 4.71 -4.51 -12.55
N PRO A 162 5.15 -3.75 -13.56
CA PRO A 162 5.16 -4.21 -14.93
C PRO A 162 6.28 -5.22 -15.25
N SER A 163 7.03 -5.69 -14.25
CA SER A 163 8.05 -6.72 -14.47
C SER A 163 7.39 -8.06 -14.82
N TRP A 164 8.02 -8.81 -15.73
CA TRP A 164 7.51 -10.12 -16.19
C TRP A 164 7.40 -11.17 -15.06
N LEU A 165 8.21 -11.04 -14.01
CA LEU A 165 8.20 -11.94 -12.85
C LEU A 165 6.89 -11.83 -12.05
N VAL A 166 6.17 -10.73 -12.17
CA VAL A 166 4.97 -10.44 -11.38
C VAL A 166 3.68 -10.84 -12.09
N ASN A 167 3.73 -11.22 -13.37
CA ASN A 167 2.55 -11.63 -14.15
C ASN A 167 1.73 -12.78 -13.50
N ARG A 168 2.33 -13.54 -12.58
CA ARG A 168 1.64 -14.62 -11.85
C ARG A 168 0.73 -14.13 -10.71
N LYS A 169 0.83 -12.86 -10.33
CA LYS A 169 0.11 -12.28 -9.18
C LYS A 169 -1.30 -11.78 -9.50
N TYR A 170 -1.69 -11.76 -10.77
CA TYR A 170 -2.99 -11.21 -11.18
C TYR A 170 -4.14 -12.22 -11.10
N GLY A 171 -3.83 -13.48 -10.77
CA GLY A 171 -4.81 -14.55 -10.78
C GLY A 171 -4.92 -15.24 -12.14
N LYS A 172 -5.75 -16.29 -12.18
CA LYS A 172 -5.90 -17.12 -13.40
C LYS A 172 -6.60 -16.34 -14.51
N GLY A 173 -5.95 -16.22 -15.66
CA GLY A 173 -6.49 -15.51 -16.83
C GLY A 173 -6.34 -14.00 -16.80
N GLU A 174 -5.73 -13.46 -15.77
CA GLU A 174 -5.47 -12.03 -15.62
C GLU A 174 -4.04 -11.64 -16.02
N SER A 175 -3.86 -10.38 -16.31
CA SER A 175 -2.54 -9.77 -16.54
C SER A 175 -2.57 -8.31 -16.13
N TRP A 176 -1.39 -7.68 -15.95
CA TRP A 176 -1.34 -6.25 -15.69
C TRP A 176 -2.02 -5.43 -16.79
N LYS A 177 -2.06 -5.91 -18.03
CA LYS A 177 -2.74 -5.24 -19.14
C LYS A 177 -4.27 -5.25 -18.98
N SER A 178 -4.86 -6.35 -18.51
CA SER A 178 -6.30 -6.42 -18.24
C SER A 178 -6.70 -5.55 -17.07
N VAL A 179 -5.91 -5.54 -15.99
CA VAL A 179 -6.12 -4.64 -14.85
C VAL A 179 -6.02 -3.18 -15.30
N GLN A 180 -4.98 -2.83 -16.05
CA GLN A 180 -4.80 -1.47 -16.57
C GLN A 180 -5.95 -1.05 -17.51
N ALA A 181 -6.42 -1.95 -18.37
CA ALA A 181 -7.58 -1.67 -19.23
C ALA A 181 -8.84 -1.39 -18.39
N THR A 182 -9.05 -2.13 -17.29
CA THR A 182 -10.17 -1.89 -16.39
C THR A 182 -10.03 -0.55 -15.67
N VAL A 183 -8.84 -0.19 -15.22
CA VAL A 183 -8.58 1.15 -14.63
C VAL A 183 -8.89 2.25 -15.64
N HIS A 184 -8.40 2.13 -16.87
CA HIS A 184 -8.64 3.13 -17.93
C HIS A 184 -10.12 3.31 -18.30
N ALA A 185 -10.97 2.31 -18.02
CA ALA A 185 -12.42 2.42 -18.20
C ALA A 185 -13.12 3.16 -17.04
N THR A 186 -12.37 3.64 -16.07
CA THR A 186 -12.86 4.37 -14.88
C THR A 186 -12.22 5.76 -14.78
N SER A 187 -12.58 6.51 -13.72
CA SER A 187 -11.91 7.76 -13.36
C SER A 187 -10.61 7.57 -12.54
N MET A 188 -10.28 6.33 -12.18
CA MET A 188 -9.09 6.03 -11.39
C MET A 188 -7.82 6.09 -12.24
N VAL A 189 -6.70 6.44 -11.61
CA VAL A 189 -5.39 6.51 -12.27
C VAL A 189 -4.53 5.35 -11.80
N GLU A 190 -3.98 4.59 -12.74
CA GLU A 190 -2.93 3.61 -12.45
C GLU A 190 -1.57 4.27 -12.45
N ARG A 191 -0.81 4.05 -11.38
CA ARG A 191 0.58 4.48 -11.21
C ARG A 191 1.48 3.26 -10.99
N PRO A 192 1.91 2.57 -12.04
CA PRO A 192 2.80 1.43 -11.92
C PRO A 192 4.07 1.78 -11.14
N TRP A 193 4.53 0.85 -10.32
CA TRP A 193 5.74 1.01 -9.53
C TRP A 193 6.86 0.07 -9.99
N LEU A 194 8.10 0.52 -9.80
CA LEU A 194 9.30 -0.29 -10.01
C LEU A 194 10.03 -0.42 -8.68
N SER A 195 10.35 -1.64 -8.29
CA SER A 195 11.19 -1.87 -7.12
C SER A 195 12.64 -1.57 -7.44
N LEU A 196 13.28 -0.75 -6.62
CA LEU A 196 14.72 -0.49 -6.70
C LEU A 196 15.57 -1.61 -6.05
N ILE A 197 14.93 -2.58 -5.39
CA ILE A 197 15.62 -3.67 -4.68
C ILE A 197 16.18 -4.74 -5.63
N HIS A 198 15.84 -4.66 -6.91
CA HIS A 198 16.25 -5.63 -7.93
C HIS A 198 17.21 -5.04 -8.99
N ILE A 199 17.89 -3.95 -8.63
CA ILE A 199 18.96 -3.41 -9.45
C ILE A 199 20.30 -3.85 -8.89
#